data_6e2a31c5a77d9a9072b38d5232e6906a
#
_entry.id   6e2a31c5a77d9a9072b38d5232e6906a
#
_cell.length_a   1.000
_cell.length_b   1.000
_cell.length_c   1.000
_cell.angle_alpha   90.00
_cell.angle_beta   90.00
_cell.angle_gamma   90.00
#
_symmetry.space_group_name_H-M   'P 1'
#
loop_
_entity.id
_entity.type
_entity.pdbx_description
1 polymer ?
#
loop_
_entity_poly.entity_id
_entity_poly.type
_entity_poly.pdbx_seq_one_letter_code
_entity_poly.pdbx_strand_id
1 'polypeptide(L)'
;MTAIPYPRSYWVNDSLLAGVYPGSFNSLDAEIKIKEILDLGITQFVNLMEPEEFNHQKVPFTSYQPAATKLSVKPLLFQRFSIRDGGVPTLELGQKIVAHLRHEIERGEKIYLHCWGGRGRTGTAVCLYLMVTEGL
;
A
#
# COMPACT_ATOMS: atom_id res chain seq x y z
N MET A 1 14.03 10.02 13.68
CA MET A 1 13.33 8.76 13.36
C MET A 1 11.82 9.00 13.42
N THR A 2 11.12 8.56 12.40
CA THR A 2 9.68 8.72 12.34
C THR A 2 9.02 7.63 13.17
N ALA A 3 8.10 7.99 14.04
CA ALA A 3 7.30 7.01 14.78
C ALA A 3 6.46 6.19 13.82
N ILE A 4 6.10 4.98 14.22
CA ILE A 4 5.18 4.16 13.44
C ILE A 4 3.83 4.90 13.42
N PRO A 5 3.36 5.34 12.24
CA PRO A 5 2.19 6.22 12.15
C PRO A 5 0.90 5.50 12.48
N TYR A 6 0.87 4.19 12.20
CA TYR A 6 -0.24 3.39 12.60
C TYR A 6 0.20 1.93 12.70
N PRO A 7 -0.48 1.11 13.51
CA PRO A 7 0.01 -0.24 13.79
C PRO A 7 0.26 -1.05 12.52
N ARG A 8 1.39 -1.76 12.49
CA ARG A 8 1.77 -2.66 11.39
C ARG A 8 2.07 -1.93 10.08
N SER A 9 2.60 -0.70 10.18
CA SER A 9 3.16 0.02 9.04
C SER A 9 4.57 0.48 9.36
N TYR A 10 5.36 0.77 8.31
CA TYR A 10 6.73 1.25 8.48
C TYR A 10 7.18 2.05 7.27
N TRP A 11 8.02 3.04 7.53
CA TRP A 11 8.63 3.85 6.47
C TRP A 11 9.80 3.10 5.84
N VAL A 12 9.75 2.92 4.52
CA VAL A 12 10.88 2.40 3.74
C VAL A 12 11.86 3.54 3.47
N ASN A 13 11.33 4.71 3.14
CA ASN A 13 12.05 5.97 3.02
C ASN A 13 11.05 7.11 3.23
N ASP A 14 11.45 8.34 2.95
CA ASP A 14 10.59 9.51 3.19
C ASP A 14 9.33 9.55 2.30
N SER A 15 9.31 8.76 1.23
CA SER A 15 8.24 8.78 0.24
C SER A 15 7.46 7.47 0.13
N LEU A 16 7.89 6.42 0.82
CA LEU A 16 7.27 5.09 0.73
C LEU A 16 6.98 4.53 2.11
N LEU A 17 5.70 4.44 2.43
CA LEU A 17 5.17 3.80 3.63
C LEU A 17 4.59 2.45 3.24
N ALA A 18 4.98 1.39 3.93
CA ALA A 18 4.47 0.05 3.68
C ALA A 18 3.65 -0.42 4.89
N GLY A 19 2.57 -1.15 4.65
CA GLY A 19 1.76 -1.61 5.76
C GLY A 19 0.59 -2.49 5.36
N VAL A 20 -0.36 -2.60 6.27
CA VAL A 20 -1.54 -3.45 6.16
C VAL A 20 -2.62 -2.80 5.32
N TYR A 21 -3.61 -3.59 4.93
CA TYR A 21 -4.84 -3.12 4.29
C TYR A 21 -5.41 -1.92 5.08
N PRO A 22 -5.63 -0.77 4.41
CA PRO A 22 -6.01 0.46 5.11
C PRO A 22 -7.50 0.58 5.42
N GLY A 23 -8.31 -0.37 4.97
CA GLY A 23 -9.75 -0.35 5.24
C GLY A 23 -10.14 -1.19 6.44
N SER A 24 -11.45 -1.30 6.65
CA SER A 24 -12.05 -2.13 7.68
C SER A 24 -13.48 -2.46 7.28
N PHE A 25 -14.02 -3.55 7.82
CA PHE A 25 -15.44 -3.87 7.65
C PHE A 25 -16.32 -2.93 8.46
N ASN A 26 -15.76 -2.28 9.49
CA ASN A 26 -16.43 -1.22 10.24
C ASN A 26 -16.06 0.11 9.57
N SER A 27 -17.07 0.84 9.08
CA SER A 27 -16.83 2.07 8.33
C SER A 27 -16.16 3.17 9.15
N LEU A 28 -16.45 3.26 10.44
CA LEU A 28 -15.83 4.25 11.32
C LEU A 28 -14.35 3.94 11.53
N ASP A 29 -14.02 2.67 11.77
CA ASP A 29 -12.62 2.24 11.91
C ASP A 29 -11.85 2.49 10.62
N ALA A 30 -12.48 2.23 9.47
CA ALA A 30 -11.86 2.48 8.17
C ALA A 30 -11.53 3.96 7.99
N GLU A 31 -12.47 4.85 8.34
CA GLU A 31 -12.24 6.29 8.24
C GLU A 31 -11.10 6.76 9.13
N ILE A 32 -11.01 6.24 10.36
CA ILE A 32 -9.94 6.59 11.29
C ILE A 32 -8.58 6.16 10.74
N LYS A 33 -8.47 4.92 10.27
CA LYS A 33 -7.22 4.40 9.70
C LYS A 33 -6.79 5.18 8.47
N ILE A 34 -7.72 5.41 7.56
CA ILE A 34 -7.45 6.13 6.32
C ILE A 34 -7.00 7.56 6.63
N LYS A 35 -7.67 8.23 7.55
CA LYS A 35 -7.31 9.58 7.93
C LYS A 35 -5.91 9.64 8.52
N GLU A 36 -5.54 8.71 9.36
CA GLU A 36 -4.18 8.63 9.91
C GLU A 36 -3.13 8.51 8.80
N ILE A 37 -3.40 7.68 7.80
CA ILE A 37 -2.51 7.51 6.64
C ILE A 37 -2.43 8.80 5.83
N LEU A 38 -3.57 9.41 5.52
CA LEU A 38 -3.63 10.65 4.74
C LEU A 38 -2.94 11.82 5.47
N ASP A 39 -3.02 11.87 6.78
CA ASP A 39 -2.38 12.92 7.59
C ASP A 39 -0.85 12.86 7.50
N LEU A 40 -0.29 11.74 7.04
CA LEU A 40 1.15 11.60 6.79
C LEU A 40 1.58 12.16 5.44
N GLY A 41 0.64 12.65 4.65
CA GLY A 41 0.91 13.23 3.33
C GLY A 41 0.83 12.24 2.16
N ILE A 42 0.29 11.06 2.38
CA ILE A 42 0.14 10.05 1.32
C ILE A 42 -0.73 10.60 0.20
N THR A 43 -0.28 10.44 -1.04
CA THR A 43 -0.97 10.91 -2.25
C THR A 43 -1.34 9.77 -3.18
N GLN A 44 -0.77 8.59 -2.99
CA GLN A 44 -1.05 7.44 -3.83
C GLN A 44 -1.09 6.15 -3.00
N PHE A 45 -2.05 5.30 -3.30
CA PHE A 45 -2.15 3.96 -2.72
C PHE A 45 -1.80 2.92 -3.77
N VAL A 46 -0.86 2.04 -3.46
CA VAL A 46 -0.51 0.90 -4.30
C VAL A 46 -0.94 -0.37 -3.60
N ASN A 47 -1.88 -1.07 -4.23
CA ASN A 47 -2.55 -2.25 -3.68
C ASN A 47 -2.04 -3.51 -4.36
N LEU A 48 -1.47 -4.42 -3.59
CA LEU A 48 -0.95 -5.69 -4.11
C LEU A 48 -1.95 -6.83 -4.00
N MET A 49 -3.16 -6.57 -3.52
CA MET A 49 -4.20 -7.59 -3.39
C MET A 49 -4.93 -7.82 -4.71
N GLU A 50 -5.54 -8.98 -4.85
CA GLU A 50 -6.43 -9.26 -5.97
C GLU A 50 -7.77 -8.56 -5.76
N PRO A 51 -8.48 -8.18 -6.84
CA PRO A 51 -9.72 -7.39 -6.71
C PRO A 51 -10.83 -8.07 -5.91
N GLU A 52 -10.93 -9.40 -5.99
CA GLU A 52 -11.99 -10.16 -5.36
C GLU A 52 -11.50 -11.01 -4.19
N GLU A 53 -10.43 -10.55 -3.54
CA GLU A 53 -9.83 -11.30 -2.44
C GLU A 53 -10.75 -11.32 -1.21
N PHE A 54 -10.69 -12.44 -0.48
CA PHE A 54 -11.46 -12.63 0.75
C PHE A 54 -10.50 -12.73 1.92
N ASN A 55 -10.98 -12.36 3.12
CA ASN A 55 -10.22 -12.58 4.35
C ASN A 55 -10.29 -14.08 4.76
N HIS A 56 -9.66 -14.43 5.90
CA HIS A 56 -9.64 -15.80 6.39
C HIS A 56 -11.04 -16.34 6.77
N GLN A 57 -12.01 -15.47 6.97
CA GLN A 57 -13.39 -15.83 7.27
C GLN A 57 -14.26 -15.87 6.02
N LYS A 58 -13.63 -15.79 4.85
CA LYS A 58 -14.28 -15.78 3.52
C LYS A 58 -15.22 -14.59 3.32
N VAL A 59 -14.91 -13.47 3.95
CA VAL A 59 -15.62 -12.20 3.75
C VAL A 59 -14.82 -11.34 2.78
N PRO A 60 -15.44 -10.81 1.72
CA PRO A 60 -14.75 -9.95 0.75
C PRO A 60 -14.24 -8.67 1.42
N PHE A 61 -13.05 -8.22 1.00
CA PHE A 61 -12.55 -6.94 1.46
C PHE A 61 -13.35 -5.80 0.81
N THR A 62 -13.77 -4.85 1.63
CA THR A 62 -14.44 -3.64 1.15
C THR A 62 -13.41 -2.69 0.58
N SER A 63 -13.71 -2.07 -0.57
CA SER A 63 -12.83 -1.06 -1.13
C SER A 63 -12.76 0.16 -0.22
N TYR A 64 -11.55 0.62 0.05
CA TYR A 64 -11.31 1.84 0.84
C TYR A 64 -11.25 3.10 -0.04
N GLN A 65 -11.22 2.95 -1.36
CA GLN A 65 -11.03 4.09 -2.29
C GLN A 65 -12.09 5.18 -2.13
N PRO A 66 -13.39 4.86 -2.04
CA PRO A 66 -14.39 5.91 -1.87
C PRO A 66 -14.20 6.72 -0.59
N ALA A 67 -13.88 6.05 0.52
CA ALA A 67 -13.64 6.73 1.80
C ALA A 67 -12.37 7.59 1.75
N ALA A 68 -11.30 7.08 1.17
CA ALA A 68 -10.05 7.82 1.04
C ALA A 68 -10.26 9.08 0.18
N THR A 69 -10.93 8.94 -0.95
CA THR A 69 -11.23 10.06 -1.85
C THR A 69 -12.05 11.14 -1.14
N LYS A 70 -13.04 10.72 -0.35
CA LYS A 70 -13.90 11.64 0.40
C LYS A 70 -13.13 12.39 1.49
N LEU A 71 -12.22 11.72 2.19
CA LEU A 71 -11.47 12.28 3.30
C LEU A 71 -10.27 13.11 2.87
N SER A 72 -9.77 12.92 1.66
CA SER A 72 -8.59 13.62 1.17
C SER A 72 -8.94 15.01 0.67
N VAL A 73 -8.10 16.00 1.02
CA VAL A 73 -8.22 17.36 0.47
C VAL A 73 -7.51 17.48 -0.88
N LYS A 74 -6.68 16.50 -1.23
CA LYS A 74 -5.93 16.45 -2.49
C LYS A 74 -6.43 15.31 -3.35
N PRO A 75 -6.29 15.38 -4.69
CA PRO A 75 -6.54 14.23 -5.54
C PRO A 75 -5.64 13.07 -5.16
N LEU A 76 -6.19 11.87 -5.13
CA LEU A 76 -5.43 10.66 -4.83
C LEU A 76 -5.29 9.79 -6.08
N LEU A 77 -4.19 9.05 -6.16
CA LEU A 77 -3.99 8.04 -7.17
C LEU A 77 -4.11 6.66 -6.52
N PHE A 78 -4.65 5.71 -7.29
CA PHE A 78 -4.82 4.33 -6.85
C PHE A 78 -4.29 3.41 -7.94
N GLN A 79 -3.39 2.52 -7.58
CA GLN A 79 -2.79 1.57 -8.51
C GLN A 79 -2.84 0.17 -7.90
N ARG A 80 -3.20 -0.81 -8.71
CA ARG A 80 -3.23 -2.21 -8.30
C ARG A 80 -2.22 -3.01 -9.10
N PHE A 81 -1.46 -3.86 -8.40
CA PHE A 81 -0.64 -4.90 -8.99
C PHE A 81 -1.01 -6.20 -8.29
N SER A 82 -1.87 -6.99 -8.89
CA SER A 82 -2.45 -8.17 -8.25
C SER A 82 -1.44 -9.29 -8.06
N ILE A 83 -1.18 -9.64 -6.80
CA ILE A 83 -0.38 -10.80 -6.41
C ILE A 83 -1.29 -11.70 -5.59
N ARG A 84 -1.33 -12.99 -5.93
CA ARG A 84 -2.10 -13.97 -5.18
C ARG A 84 -1.62 -14.05 -3.73
N ASP A 85 -2.55 -14.10 -2.78
CA ASP A 85 -2.22 -14.26 -1.36
C ASP A 85 -1.39 -15.53 -1.15
N GLY A 86 -0.30 -15.40 -0.41
CA GLY A 86 0.66 -16.48 -0.23
C GLY A 86 1.59 -16.67 -1.41
N GLY A 87 1.39 -15.94 -2.51
CA GLY A 87 2.24 -16.02 -3.68
C GLY A 87 3.33 -14.98 -3.71
N VAL A 88 4.14 -15.06 -4.76
CA VAL A 88 5.17 -14.07 -5.07
C VAL A 88 4.92 -13.53 -6.48
N PRO A 89 5.34 -12.30 -6.78
CA PRO A 89 5.21 -11.79 -8.13
C PRO A 89 6.15 -12.53 -9.09
N THR A 90 5.75 -12.63 -10.36
CA THR A 90 6.68 -13.03 -11.39
C THR A 90 7.79 -11.99 -11.50
N LEU A 91 8.91 -12.33 -12.12
CA LEU A 91 9.99 -11.38 -12.35
C LEU A 91 9.48 -10.14 -13.09
N GLU A 92 8.69 -10.35 -14.13
CA GLU A 92 8.11 -9.26 -14.93
C GLU A 92 7.23 -8.35 -14.07
N LEU A 93 6.34 -8.91 -13.26
CA LEU A 93 5.47 -8.12 -12.39
C LEU A 93 6.27 -7.40 -11.32
N GLY A 94 7.27 -8.06 -10.73
CA GLY A 94 8.16 -7.43 -9.76
C GLY A 94 8.89 -6.22 -10.35
N GLN A 95 9.36 -6.32 -11.57
CA GLN A 95 10.00 -5.21 -12.28
C GLN A 95 9.02 -4.05 -12.52
N LYS A 96 7.78 -4.36 -12.89
CA LYS A 96 6.75 -3.34 -13.08
C LYS A 96 6.42 -2.61 -11.78
N ILE A 97 6.31 -3.33 -10.67
CA ILE A 97 6.05 -2.74 -9.36
C ILE A 97 7.18 -1.77 -8.99
N VAL A 98 8.43 -2.21 -9.07
CA VAL A 98 9.58 -1.38 -8.72
C VAL A 98 9.65 -0.14 -9.61
N ALA A 99 9.47 -0.32 -10.92
CA ALA A 99 9.49 0.79 -11.87
C ALA A 99 8.40 1.82 -11.55
N HIS A 100 7.20 1.36 -11.22
CA HIS A 100 6.09 2.24 -10.84
C HIS A 100 6.42 3.03 -9.57
N LEU A 101 6.90 2.36 -8.53
CA LEU A 101 7.25 3.03 -7.27
C LEU A 101 8.31 4.09 -7.49
N ARG A 102 9.38 3.76 -8.21
CA ARG A 102 10.47 4.71 -8.50
C ARG A 102 10.00 5.89 -9.31
N HIS A 103 9.23 5.64 -10.36
CA HIS A 103 8.71 6.69 -11.25
C HIS A 103 7.81 7.66 -10.48
N GLU A 104 6.88 7.14 -9.69
CA GLU A 104 5.92 7.97 -8.96
C GLU A 104 6.59 8.76 -7.84
N ILE A 105 7.56 8.18 -7.16
CA ILE A 105 8.32 8.89 -6.13
C ILE A 105 9.12 10.04 -6.74
N GLU A 106 9.73 9.83 -7.94
CA GLU A 106 10.43 10.88 -8.66
C GLU A 106 9.49 12.03 -9.05
N ARG A 107 8.23 11.72 -9.31
CA ARG A 107 7.20 12.73 -9.61
C ARG A 107 6.73 13.51 -8.39
N GLY A 108 7.20 13.16 -7.20
CA GLY A 108 6.79 13.81 -5.96
C GLY A 108 5.65 13.14 -5.24
N GLU A 109 5.24 11.94 -5.65
CA GLU A 109 4.19 11.18 -4.96
C GLU A 109 4.72 10.59 -3.67
N LYS A 110 3.84 10.50 -2.69
CA LYS A 110 4.11 9.84 -1.43
C LYS A 110 3.18 8.63 -1.34
N ILE A 111 3.73 7.43 -1.29
CA ILE A 111 3.01 6.19 -1.55
C ILE A 111 2.77 5.39 -0.29
N TYR A 112 1.54 4.87 -0.15
CA TYR A 112 1.23 3.80 0.79
C TYR A 112 1.10 2.48 0.02
N LEU A 113 2.03 1.57 0.26
CA LEU A 113 2.10 0.25 -0.38
C LEU A 113 1.55 -0.80 0.58
N HIS A 114 0.59 -1.60 0.14
CA HIS A 114 -0.03 -2.57 1.04
C HIS A 114 -0.49 -3.85 0.35
N CYS A 115 -0.65 -4.88 1.16
CA CYS A 115 -1.43 -6.06 0.84
C CYS A 115 -2.46 -6.23 1.96
N TRP A 116 -2.82 -7.46 2.35
CA TRP A 116 -3.71 -7.62 3.49
C TRP A 116 -2.95 -7.45 4.82
N GLY A 117 -1.98 -8.31 5.08
CA GLY A 117 -1.23 -8.29 6.34
C GLY A 117 -0.02 -7.36 6.37
N GLY A 118 0.37 -6.79 5.23
CA GLY A 118 1.52 -5.88 5.14
C GLY A 118 2.87 -6.57 5.25
N ARG A 119 2.93 -7.88 5.19
CA ARG A 119 4.17 -8.65 5.37
C ARG A 119 4.63 -9.38 4.11
N GLY A 120 3.87 -10.38 3.65
CA GLY A 120 4.30 -11.26 2.56
C GLY A 120 4.51 -10.54 1.24
N ARG A 121 3.42 -10.23 0.57
CA ARG A 121 3.45 -9.55 -0.74
C ARG A 121 4.10 -8.18 -0.64
N THR A 122 3.73 -7.41 0.36
CA THR A 122 4.31 -6.08 0.60
C THR A 122 5.79 -6.18 0.91
N GLY A 123 6.18 -7.10 1.78
CA GLY A 123 7.60 -7.30 2.13
C GLY A 123 8.44 -7.69 0.92
N THR A 124 7.92 -8.56 0.06
CA THR A 124 8.60 -8.94 -1.18
C THR A 124 8.81 -7.74 -2.09
N ALA A 125 7.77 -6.93 -2.29
CA ALA A 125 7.86 -5.72 -3.12
C ALA A 125 8.87 -4.71 -2.54
N VAL A 126 8.87 -4.52 -1.23
CA VAL A 126 9.84 -3.65 -0.55
C VAL A 126 11.27 -4.15 -0.76
N CYS A 127 11.51 -5.45 -0.60
CA CYS A 127 12.84 -6.02 -0.83
C CYS A 127 13.31 -5.79 -2.26
N LEU A 128 12.45 -6.04 -3.24
CA LEU A 128 12.78 -5.80 -4.65
C LEU A 128 13.10 -4.33 -4.91
N TYR A 129 12.30 -3.44 -4.36
CA TYR A 129 12.51 -2.00 -4.49
C TYR A 129 13.87 -1.58 -3.90
N LEU A 130 14.21 -2.08 -2.72
CA LEU A 130 15.48 -1.76 -2.07
C LEU A 130 16.68 -2.34 -2.83
N MET A 131 16.55 -3.56 -3.37
CA MET A 131 17.60 -4.17 -4.18
C MET A 131 17.94 -3.32 -5.39
N VAL A 132 16.93 -2.80 -6.07
CA VAL A 132 17.13 -1.97 -7.27
C VAL A 132 17.59 -0.57 -6.91
N THR A 133 17.03 0.01 -5.87
CA THR A 133 17.26 1.42 -5.51
C THR A 133 18.54 1.60 -4.71
N GLU A 134 18.86 0.68 -3.82
CA GLU A 134 20.00 0.78 -2.90
C GLU A 134 21.14 -0.17 -3.25
N GLY A 135 20.96 -1.03 -4.23
CA GLY A 135 21.98 -1.99 -4.63
C GLY A 135 22.20 -3.13 -3.63
N LEU A 136 21.19 -3.45 -2.86
CA LEU A 136 21.31 -4.50 -1.85
C LEU A 136 21.22 -5.90 -2.44
#